data_40645183085ba218ed8d28b002b3801d
#
_entry.id   40645183085ba218ed8d28b002b3801d
#
_cell.length_a   1.000
_cell.length_b   1.000
_cell.length_c   1.000
_cell.angle_alpha   90.00
_cell.angle_beta   90.00
_cell.angle_gamma   90.00
#
_symmetry.space_group_name_H-M   'P 1'
#
loop_
_entity.id
_entity.type
_entity.pdbx_description
1 polymer ?
#
loop_
_entity_poly.entity_id
_entity_poly.type
_entity_poly.pdbx_seq_one_letter_code
_entity_poly.pdbx_strand_id
1 'polypeptide(L)'
;MARIKTELKRQSFLAFIFVLFAQQTFSAQKLTKQAQISLITISPGSDLYSAFGHSTLWILDTEQNIDRVYNYGTFNFGQPNFYLNFVKGHLDYTLSAYTFEEQYLSTQYEGRGLSQQVLNLDSNQKQILYDFLEWNSLPENSHYLYDFYLDNCSSRFRDILQTKLGKELVFNKTISTTYSFRDWMNICLIPHPWSALFMNIGLGAPADKQTDSLRALWIGMPCLIINCVK
;
A
#
# COMPACT_ATOMS: atom_id res chain seq x y z
N MET A 1 -42.61 24.01 35.37
CA MET A 1 -42.21 24.10 33.95
C MET A 1 -40.87 24.76 33.72
N ALA A 2 -40.49 25.85 34.37
CA ALA A 2 -39.20 26.56 34.17
C ALA A 2 -37.95 25.69 34.52
N ARG A 3 -38.00 24.92 35.62
CA ARG A 3 -36.89 24.09 36.12
C ARG A 3 -36.51 22.96 35.15
N ILE A 4 -37.49 22.36 34.47
CA ILE A 4 -37.28 21.29 33.49
C ILE A 4 -36.61 21.84 32.22
N LYS A 5 -36.96 23.05 31.77
CA LYS A 5 -36.35 23.70 30.60
C LYS A 5 -34.86 24.08 30.83
N THR A 6 -34.52 24.41 32.09
CA THR A 6 -33.12 24.75 32.45
C THR A 6 -32.25 23.51 32.50
N GLU A 7 -32.73 22.39 33.02
CA GLU A 7 -32.00 21.12 33.03
C GLU A 7 -31.79 20.56 31.61
N LEU A 8 -32.79 20.61 30.73
CA LEU A 8 -32.66 20.21 29.34
C LEU A 8 -31.60 21.05 28.58
N LYS A 9 -31.58 22.37 28.80
CA LYS A 9 -30.60 23.24 28.21
C LYS A 9 -29.16 22.95 28.71
N ARG A 10 -29.03 22.64 30.00
CA ARG A 10 -27.75 22.28 30.62
C ARG A 10 -27.25 20.92 30.10
N GLN A 11 -28.14 19.92 29.94
CA GLN A 11 -27.78 18.62 29.38
C GLN A 11 -27.41 18.74 27.90
N SER A 12 -28.12 19.53 27.11
CA SER A 12 -27.80 19.78 25.70
C SER A 12 -26.46 20.53 25.54
N PHE A 13 -26.17 21.47 26.43
CA PHE A 13 -24.90 22.20 26.43
C PHE A 13 -23.71 21.29 26.81
N LEU A 14 -23.88 20.42 27.82
CA LEU A 14 -22.87 19.43 28.21
C LEU A 14 -22.64 18.37 27.13
N ALA A 15 -23.71 17.91 26.45
CA ALA A 15 -23.61 17.00 25.32
C ALA A 15 -22.89 17.67 24.13
N PHE A 16 -23.12 18.95 23.86
CA PHE A 16 -22.45 19.70 22.82
C PHE A 16 -20.97 19.91 23.12
N ILE A 17 -20.60 20.18 24.37
CA ILE A 17 -19.20 20.26 24.81
C ILE A 17 -18.53 18.89 24.66
N PHE A 18 -19.19 17.78 25.00
CA PHE A 18 -18.64 16.43 24.88
C PHE A 18 -18.37 16.05 23.41
N VAL A 19 -19.25 16.46 22.48
CA VAL A 19 -19.06 16.26 21.04
C VAL A 19 -17.88 17.07 20.50
N LEU A 20 -17.65 18.29 21.02
CA LEU A 20 -16.50 19.11 20.63
C LEU A 20 -15.16 18.56 21.13
N PHE A 21 -15.14 17.84 22.26
CA PHE A 21 -13.93 17.18 22.77
C PHE A 21 -13.61 15.83 22.11
N ALA A 22 -14.56 15.24 21.38
CA ALA A 22 -14.39 13.93 20.76
C ALA A 22 -13.65 13.96 19.40
N GLN A 23 -13.29 15.12 18.89
CA GLN A 23 -12.39 15.22 17.71
C GLN A 23 -10.95 15.12 18.16
N GLN A 24 -10.53 13.91 18.60
CA GLN A 24 -9.10 13.61 18.68
C GLN A 24 -8.57 13.57 17.25
N THR A 25 -7.90 14.63 16.83
CA THR A 25 -7.12 14.61 15.60
C THR A 25 -5.99 13.62 15.79
N PHE A 26 -6.07 12.49 15.06
CA PHE A 26 -4.94 11.58 14.97
C PHE A 26 -3.74 12.38 14.41
N SER A 27 -2.65 12.40 15.15
CA SER A 27 -1.39 12.99 14.71
C SER A 27 -0.29 11.99 15.02
N ALA A 28 0.41 11.54 13.99
CA ALA A 28 1.59 10.74 14.17
C ALA A 28 2.73 11.56 14.82
N GLN A 29 3.75 10.87 15.30
CA GLN A 29 4.95 11.50 15.84
C GLN A 29 5.62 12.39 14.78
N LYS A 30 6.18 13.54 15.18
CA LYS A 30 6.82 14.46 14.23
C LYS A 30 8.17 13.88 13.76
N LEU A 31 8.34 13.75 12.45
CA LEU A 31 9.60 13.35 11.85
C LEU A 31 10.66 14.45 11.94
N THR A 32 11.93 14.03 12.08
CA THR A 32 13.07 14.94 11.99
C THR A 32 13.42 15.22 10.51
N LYS A 33 14.32 16.18 10.27
CA LYS A 33 14.82 16.47 8.92
C LYS A 33 15.61 15.29 8.33
N GLN A 34 16.25 14.49 9.19
CA GLN A 34 17.07 13.32 8.84
C GLN A 34 16.23 12.09 8.48
N ALA A 35 14.93 12.11 8.78
CA ALA A 35 14.04 11.03 8.41
C ALA A 35 14.18 10.69 6.92
N GLN A 36 14.15 9.39 6.60
CA GLN A 36 14.18 8.87 5.23
C GLN A 36 12.91 8.10 4.95
N ILE A 37 12.38 8.27 3.75
CA ILE A 37 11.32 7.42 3.21
C ILE A 37 11.86 6.72 1.98
N SER A 38 11.72 5.40 1.95
CA SER A 38 12.25 4.56 0.89
C SER A 38 11.20 3.61 0.36
N LEU A 39 11.15 3.48 -0.96
CA LEU A 39 10.45 2.38 -1.60
C LEU A 39 11.36 1.16 -1.57
N ILE A 40 10.86 0.07 -0.98
CA ILE A 40 11.53 -1.22 -0.96
C ILE A 40 10.89 -2.09 -2.02
N THR A 41 11.71 -2.69 -2.87
CA THR A 41 11.28 -3.63 -3.89
C THR A 41 11.87 -5.00 -3.60
N ILE A 42 11.02 -6.01 -3.56
CA ILE A 42 11.39 -7.40 -3.30
C ILE A 42 11.24 -8.18 -4.60
N SER A 43 12.32 -8.89 -5.00
CA SER A 43 12.34 -9.64 -6.25
C SER A 43 11.27 -10.74 -6.28
N PRO A 44 10.84 -11.20 -7.47
CA PRO A 44 10.03 -12.40 -7.59
C PRO A 44 10.63 -13.59 -6.85
N GLY A 45 9.77 -14.41 -6.26
CA GLY A 45 10.12 -15.68 -5.63
C GLY A 45 9.63 -16.89 -6.43
N SER A 46 9.90 -18.08 -5.89
CA SER A 46 9.55 -19.35 -6.52
C SER A 46 8.07 -19.71 -6.38
N ASP A 47 7.40 -19.19 -5.38
CA ASP A 47 6.00 -19.51 -5.13
C ASP A 47 5.06 -18.59 -5.92
N LEU A 48 3.88 -19.10 -6.27
CA LEU A 48 2.92 -18.36 -7.08
C LEU A 48 2.56 -16.98 -6.49
N TYR A 49 2.34 -16.89 -5.18
CA TYR A 49 2.00 -15.62 -4.52
C TYR A 49 3.13 -14.60 -4.57
N SER A 50 4.37 -15.05 -4.70
CA SER A 50 5.56 -14.21 -4.77
C SER A 50 6.08 -14.00 -6.20
N ALA A 51 5.51 -14.67 -7.20
CA ALA A 51 5.96 -14.61 -8.60
C ALA A 51 5.94 -13.21 -9.21
N PHE A 52 5.14 -12.32 -8.68
CA PHE A 52 4.99 -10.94 -9.16
C PHE A 52 5.92 -9.95 -8.47
N GLY A 53 6.77 -10.42 -7.54
CA GLY A 53 7.53 -9.54 -6.67
C GLY A 53 6.65 -8.84 -5.64
N HIS A 54 7.22 -7.86 -4.93
CA HIS A 54 6.46 -7.12 -3.92
C HIS A 54 7.05 -5.74 -3.69
N SER A 55 6.24 -4.79 -3.22
CA SER A 55 6.67 -3.45 -2.86
C SER A 55 6.18 -3.09 -1.46
N THR A 56 7.06 -2.46 -0.68
CA THR A 56 6.74 -1.89 0.64
C THR A 56 7.32 -0.48 0.75
N LEU A 57 6.82 0.32 1.66
CA LEU A 57 7.36 1.64 1.95
C LEU A 57 7.99 1.64 3.34
N TRP A 58 9.26 2.04 3.43
CA TRP A 58 10.01 2.08 4.67
C TRP A 58 10.25 3.51 5.12
N ILE A 59 9.91 3.82 6.36
CA ILE A 59 10.18 5.09 7.02
C ILE A 59 11.15 4.84 8.17
N LEU A 60 12.30 5.53 8.09
CA LEU A 60 13.36 5.47 9.09
C LEU A 60 13.63 6.86 9.64
N ASP A 61 13.54 7.02 10.95
CA ASP A 61 14.00 8.20 11.68
C ASP A 61 14.69 7.77 12.97
N THR A 62 16.01 7.70 12.93
CA THR A 62 16.82 7.22 14.05
C THR A 62 16.78 8.14 15.26
N GLU A 63 16.58 9.46 15.06
CA GLU A 63 16.48 10.44 16.16
C GLU A 63 15.16 10.27 16.93
N GLN A 64 14.10 9.83 16.26
CA GLN A 64 12.78 9.59 16.85
C GLN A 64 12.53 8.12 17.17
N ASN A 65 13.52 7.24 16.92
CA ASN A 65 13.41 5.79 17.08
C ASN A 65 12.24 5.20 16.27
N ILE A 66 12.05 5.69 15.04
CA ILE A 66 11.05 5.20 14.09
C ILE A 66 11.76 4.29 13.09
N ASP A 67 11.32 3.04 13.03
CA ASP A 67 11.68 2.04 12.01
C ASP A 67 10.38 1.32 11.63
N ARG A 68 9.75 1.76 10.52
CA ARG A 68 8.41 1.30 10.13
C ARG A 68 8.36 0.97 8.65
N VAL A 69 8.13 -0.30 8.35
CA VAL A 69 7.80 -0.79 7.00
C VAL A 69 6.29 -0.93 6.89
N TYR A 70 5.71 -0.28 5.90
CA TYR A 70 4.29 -0.37 5.57
C TYR A 70 4.11 -1.32 4.39
N ASN A 71 3.27 -2.34 4.58
CA ASN A 71 3.06 -3.42 3.65
C ASN A 71 1.57 -3.54 3.29
N TYR A 72 1.20 -3.14 2.08
CA TYR A 72 -0.08 -3.45 1.48
C TYR A 72 0.00 -4.83 0.82
N GLY A 73 -0.90 -5.71 1.15
CA GLY A 73 -0.91 -7.07 0.60
C GLY A 73 -0.90 -8.17 1.65
N THR A 74 -1.03 -7.81 2.92
CA THR A 74 -1.24 -8.79 3.99
C THR A 74 -2.65 -9.35 3.92
N PHE A 75 -2.76 -10.66 3.88
CA PHE A 75 -4.05 -11.37 3.81
C PHE A 75 -4.04 -12.61 4.69
N ASN A 76 -5.22 -13.11 5.01
CA ASN A 76 -5.39 -14.27 5.87
C ASN A 76 -6.14 -15.38 5.12
N PHE A 77 -5.47 -16.49 4.84
CA PHE A 77 -6.09 -17.68 4.24
C PHE A 77 -7.19 -18.31 5.12
N GLY A 78 -7.15 -18.06 6.44
CA GLY A 78 -8.15 -18.56 7.40
C GLY A 78 -9.47 -17.79 7.40
N GLN A 79 -9.64 -16.77 6.58
CA GLN A 79 -10.90 -16.03 6.47
C GLN A 79 -12.04 -16.95 6.02
N PRO A 80 -13.25 -16.81 6.58
CA PRO A 80 -14.41 -17.56 6.12
C PRO A 80 -14.64 -17.35 4.62
N ASN A 81 -14.86 -18.43 3.91
CA ASN A 81 -15.12 -18.43 2.45
C ASN A 81 -13.99 -17.81 1.61
N PHE A 82 -12.73 -17.85 2.05
CA PHE A 82 -11.59 -17.26 1.34
C PHE A 82 -11.60 -17.58 -0.17
N TYR A 83 -11.67 -18.89 -0.54
CA TYR A 83 -11.68 -19.30 -1.95
C TYR A 83 -12.91 -18.79 -2.73
N LEU A 84 -14.08 -18.73 -2.09
CA LEU A 84 -15.29 -18.22 -2.73
C LEU A 84 -15.18 -16.70 -2.94
N ASN A 85 -14.63 -15.97 -1.99
CA ASN A 85 -14.36 -14.54 -2.09
C ASN A 85 -13.29 -14.27 -3.14
N PHE A 86 -12.25 -15.10 -3.21
CA PHE A 86 -11.22 -15.02 -4.25
C PHE A 86 -11.85 -15.11 -5.65
N VAL A 87 -12.67 -16.13 -5.90
CA VAL A 87 -13.36 -16.32 -7.19
C VAL A 87 -14.29 -15.15 -7.53
N LYS A 88 -14.88 -14.52 -6.52
CA LYS A 88 -15.74 -13.34 -6.68
C LYS A 88 -14.98 -12.02 -6.84
N GLY A 89 -13.66 -12.03 -6.72
CA GLY A 89 -12.84 -10.82 -6.70
C GLY A 89 -12.97 -9.99 -5.42
N HIS A 90 -13.48 -10.56 -4.35
CA HIS A 90 -13.67 -9.93 -3.05
C HIS A 90 -12.52 -10.33 -2.12
N LEU A 91 -11.31 -9.87 -2.41
CA LEU A 91 -10.12 -10.15 -1.62
C LEU A 91 -9.96 -9.07 -0.55
N ASP A 92 -10.28 -9.40 0.69
CA ASP A 92 -10.05 -8.51 1.82
C ASP A 92 -8.59 -8.62 2.27
N TYR A 93 -7.85 -7.54 2.08
CA TYR A 93 -6.45 -7.37 2.43
C TYR A 93 -6.29 -6.26 3.46
N THR A 94 -5.16 -6.27 4.15
CA THR A 94 -4.86 -5.26 5.16
C THR A 94 -3.49 -4.63 4.92
N LEU A 95 -3.35 -3.37 5.35
CA LEU A 95 -2.07 -2.75 5.58
C LEU A 95 -1.50 -3.27 6.90
N SER A 96 -0.32 -3.87 6.86
CA SER A 96 0.46 -4.19 8.05
C SER A 96 1.68 -3.28 8.20
N ALA A 97 2.12 -3.08 9.43
CA ALA A 97 3.31 -2.29 9.72
C ALA A 97 4.20 -3.06 10.70
N TYR A 98 5.50 -3.17 10.37
CA TYR A 98 6.50 -3.92 11.11
C TYR A 98 7.89 -3.27 10.93
N THR A 99 8.95 -3.82 11.51
CA THR A 99 10.32 -3.29 11.42
C THR A 99 11.01 -3.69 10.11
N PHE A 100 12.05 -2.96 9.72
CA PHE A 100 12.84 -3.35 8.55
C PHE A 100 13.58 -4.67 8.76
N GLU A 101 13.99 -4.98 9.98
CA GLU A 101 14.63 -6.25 10.32
C GLU A 101 13.69 -7.43 10.01
N GLU A 102 12.41 -7.34 10.41
CA GLU A 102 11.41 -8.37 10.11
C GLU A 102 11.22 -8.55 8.60
N GLN A 103 11.15 -7.45 7.84
CA GLN A 103 11.10 -7.50 6.38
C GLN A 103 12.33 -8.19 5.78
N TYR A 104 13.51 -7.80 6.23
CA TYR A 104 14.77 -8.33 5.74
C TYR A 104 14.89 -9.83 6.00
N LEU A 105 14.63 -10.28 7.23
CA LEU A 105 14.69 -11.68 7.62
C LEU A 105 13.70 -12.54 6.83
N SER A 106 12.47 -12.08 6.66
CA SER A 106 11.45 -12.76 5.83
C SER A 106 11.92 -12.88 4.38
N THR A 107 12.46 -11.80 3.80
CA THR A 107 12.95 -11.79 2.42
C THR A 107 14.14 -12.75 2.23
N GLN A 108 15.05 -12.79 3.20
CA GLN A 108 16.19 -13.73 3.19
C GLN A 108 15.74 -15.19 3.33
N TYR A 109 14.77 -15.47 4.21
CA TYR A 109 14.20 -16.80 4.36
C TYR A 109 13.58 -17.33 3.07
N GLU A 110 12.93 -16.46 2.30
CA GLU A 110 12.36 -16.78 0.99
C GLU A 110 13.41 -16.82 -0.14
N GLY A 111 14.68 -16.52 0.14
CA GLY A 111 15.75 -16.46 -0.87
C GLY A 111 15.56 -15.38 -1.93
N ARG A 112 14.87 -14.29 -1.60
CA ARG A 112 14.53 -13.20 -2.52
C ARG A 112 15.49 -12.01 -2.36
N GLY A 113 15.71 -11.30 -3.46
CA GLY A 113 16.47 -10.04 -3.44
C GLY A 113 15.65 -8.87 -2.91
N LEU A 114 16.33 -7.90 -2.28
CA LEU A 114 15.74 -6.67 -1.78
C LEU A 114 16.50 -5.48 -2.36
N SER A 115 15.78 -4.50 -2.88
CA SER A 115 16.34 -3.24 -3.38
C SER A 115 15.67 -2.07 -2.69
N GLN A 116 16.44 -1.04 -2.36
CA GLN A 116 15.97 0.18 -1.71
C GLN A 116 16.13 1.38 -2.64
N GLN A 117 15.08 2.19 -2.74
CA GLN A 117 15.12 3.49 -3.40
C GLN A 117 14.69 4.57 -2.39
N VAL A 118 15.63 5.41 -1.97
CA VAL A 118 15.32 6.59 -1.13
C VAL A 118 14.59 7.62 -1.97
N LEU A 119 13.42 8.06 -1.50
CA LEU A 119 12.61 9.08 -2.16
C LEU A 119 13.15 10.48 -1.82
N ASN A 120 13.32 11.31 -2.85
CA ASN A 120 13.77 12.70 -2.67
C ASN A 120 12.58 13.59 -2.27
N LEU A 121 12.22 13.56 -0.99
CA LEU A 121 11.09 14.28 -0.41
C LEU A 121 11.58 15.34 0.58
N ASP A 122 10.91 16.48 0.61
CA ASP A 122 11.12 17.47 1.66
C ASP A 122 10.48 17.05 3.00
N SER A 123 10.76 17.79 4.07
CA SER A 123 10.28 17.44 5.42
C SER A 123 8.77 17.46 5.55
N ASN A 124 8.08 18.33 4.83
CA ASN A 124 6.61 18.42 4.86
C ASN A 124 5.98 17.22 4.11
N GLN A 125 6.52 16.89 2.95
CA GLN A 125 6.10 15.73 2.16
C GLN A 125 6.28 14.42 2.94
N LYS A 126 7.43 14.26 3.63
CA LYS A 126 7.69 13.11 4.51
C LYS A 126 6.64 13.02 5.62
N GLN A 127 6.34 14.14 6.29
CA GLN A 127 5.36 14.16 7.37
C GLN A 127 3.96 13.81 6.87
N ILE A 128 3.52 14.37 5.74
CA ILE A 128 2.21 14.08 5.14
C ILE A 128 2.05 12.58 4.85
N LEU A 129 3.10 11.95 4.30
CA LEU A 129 3.06 10.51 4.02
C LEU A 129 3.05 9.68 5.30
N TYR A 130 3.86 10.05 6.28
CA TYR A 130 3.93 9.34 7.56
C TYR A 130 2.61 9.42 8.32
N ASP A 131 2.04 10.61 8.46
CA ASP A 131 0.74 10.82 9.12
C ASP A 131 -0.36 9.99 8.46
N PHE A 132 -0.38 9.96 7.12
CA PHE A 132 -1.35 9.16 6.39
C PHE A 132 -1.15 7.66 6.62
N LEU A 133 0.09 7.16 6.55
CA LEU A 133 0.37 5.73 6.68
C LEU A 133 0.10 5.23 8.11
N GLU A 134 0.45 6.02 9.12
CA GLU A 134 0.11 5.71 10.51
C GLU A 134 -1.40 5.68 10.72
N TRP A 135 -2.13 6.69 10.20
CA TRP A 135 -3.59 6.69 10.24
C TRP A 135 -4.19 5.48 9.50
N ASN A 136 -3.65 5.15 8.32
CA ASN A 136 -4.17 4.03 7.52
C ASN A 136 -3.78 2.67 8.12
N SER A 137 -2.77 2.58 8.97
CA SER A 137 -2.38 1.34 9.67
C SER A 137 -3.26 1.01 10.88
N LEU A 138 -4.13 1.92 11.31
CA LEU A 138 -5.09 1.66 12.37
C LEU A 138 -6.06 0.55 11.95
N PRO A 139 -6.48 -0.35 12.86
CA PRO A 139 -7.33 -1.49 12.53
C PRO A 139 -8.60 -1.12 11.75
N GLU A 140 -9.23 0.01 12.10
CA GLU A 140 -10.43 0.52 11.46
C GLU A 140 -10.20 1.07 10.05
N ASN A 141 -8.96 1.39 9.66
CA ASN A 141 -8.62 2.01 8.39
C ASN A 141 -7.76 1.09 7.48
N SER A 142 -7.24 -0.01 8.02
CA SER A 142 -6.22 -0.83 7.33
C SER A 142 -6.79 -1.76 6.25
N HIS A 143 -8.09 -2.07 6.32
CA HIS A 143 -8.75 -2.98 5.40
C HIS A 143 -9.02 -2.36 4.03
N TYR A 144 -8.87 -3.15 2.96
CA TYR A 144 -9.21 -2.75 1.60
C TYR A 144 -9.51 -3.94 0.71
N LEU A 145 -10.28 -3.72 -0.34
CA LEU A 145 -10.51 -4.71 -1.39
C LEU A 145 -9.35 -4.69 -2.38
N TYR A 146 -8.60 -5.78 -2.42
CA TYR A 146 -7.47 -5.94 -3.34
C TYR A 146 -7.96 -6.21 -4.75
N ASP A 147 -7.41 -5.50 -5.72
CA ASP A 147 -7.57 -5.78 -7.14
C ASP A 147 -6.21 -6.07 -7.75
N PHE A 148 -6.08 -7.25 -8.36
CA PHE A 148 -4.81 -7.71 -8.91
C PHE A 148 -4.17 -6.74 -9.90
N TYR A 149 -4.96 -6.04 -10.69
CA TYR A 149 -4.48 -5.11 -11.70
C TYR A 149 -4.51 -3.64 -11.29
N LEU A 150 -5.48 -3.24 -10.49
CA LEU A 150 -5.78 -1.83 -10.27
C LEU A 150 -5.45 -1.36 -8.85
N ASP A 151 -5.51 -2.26 -7.84
CA ASP A 151 -5.30 -1.91 -6.44
C ASP A 151 -4.51 -2.98 -5.70
N ASN A 152 -3.24 -3.15 -6.08
CA ASN A 152 -2.29 -4.08 -5.51
C ASN A 152 -1.22 -3.37 -4.66
N CYS A 153 -0.27 -4.12 -4.09
CA CYS A 153 0.79 -3.58 -3.23
C CYS A 153 1.59 -2.43 -3.88
N SER A 154 1.83 -2.49 -5.18
CA SER A 154 2.60 -1.48 -5.89
C SER A 154 1.74 -0.29 -6.34
N SER A 155 0.56 -0.54 -6.93
CA SER A 155 -0.33 0.52 -7.40
C SER A 155 -0.85 1.38 -6.26
N ARG A 156 -1.09 0.81 -5.08
CA ARG A 156 -1.48 1.59 -3.89
C ARG A 156 -0.43 2.61 -3.50
N PHE A 157 0.85 2.27 -3.46
CA PHE A 157 1.90 3.24 -3.15
C PHE A 157 1.98 4.34 -4.20
N ARG A 158 1.87 4.01 -5.49
CA ARG A 158 1.76 5.01 -6.55
C ARG A 158 0.61 6.00 -6.29
N ASP A 159 -0.57 5.48 -6.02
CA ASP A 159 -1.77 6.29 -5.87
C ASP A 159 -1.73 7.14 -4.59
N ILE A 160 -1.15 6.61 -3.51
CA ILE A 160 -0.89 7.36 -2.28
C ILE A 160 0.10 8.50 -2.56
N LEU A 161 1.23 8.21 -3.20
CA LEU A 161 2.21 9.23 -3.55
C LEU A 161 1.59 10.31 -4.44
N GLN A 162 0.84 9.93 -5.49
CA GLN A 162 0.15 10.88 -6.36
C GLN A 162 -0.90 11.71 -5.63
N THR A 163 -1.70 11.08 -4.76
CA THR A 163 -2.78 11.77 -4.04
C THR A 163 -2.24 12.72 -2.98
N LYS A 164 -1.18 12.32 -2.27
CA LYS A 164 -0.64 13.10 -1.14
C LYS A 164 0.37 14.17 -1.57
N LEU A 165 1.15 13.89 -2.61
CA LEU A 165 2.19 14.83 -3.09
C LEU A 165 1.75 15.59 -4.35
N GLY A 166 0.72 15.13 -5.04
CA GLY A 166 0.13 15.85 -6.17
C GLY A 166 1.12 16.15 -7.29
N LYS A 167 1.13 17.41 -7.76
CA LYS A 167 1.96 17.87 -8.87
C LYS A 167 3.47 17.93 -8.54
N GLU A 168 3.84 17.83 -7.29
CA GLU A 168 5.24 17.83 -6.86
C GLU A 168 5.92 16.48 -7.11
N LEU A 169 5.12 15.42 -7.33
CA LEU A 169 5.63 14.11 -7.67
C LEU A 169 5.97 14.04 -9.17
N VAL A 170 7.23 13.80 -9.47
CA VAL A 170 7.73 13.63 -10.84
C VAL A 170 8.24 12.21 -11.03
N PHE A 171 7.65 11.49 -11.98
CA PHE A 171 8.15 10.20 -12.44
C PHE A 171 9.11 10.41 -13.62
N ASN A 172 10.40 10.12 -13.44
CA ASN A 172 11.42 10.43 -14.44
C ASN A 172 11.44 9.49 -15.65
N LYS A 173 10.83 8.33 -15.54
CA LYS A 173 10.74 7.36 -16.64
C LYS A 173 9.29 7.00 -16.89
N THR A 174 8.92 7.06 -18.16
CA THR A 174 7.71 6.45 -18.67
C THR A 174 8.12 5.27 -19.54
N ILE A 175 7.49 4.12 -19.37
CA ILE A 175 7.67 2.98 -20.26
C ILE A 175 6.63 3.10 -21.35
N SER A 176 7.07 3.31 -22.59
CA SER A 176 6.18 3.12 -23.73
C SER A 176 6.01 1.62 -23.95
N THR A 177 4.80 1.12 -23.79
CA THR A 177 4.50 -0.28 -23.96
C THR A 177 3.15 -0.46 -24.66
N THR A 178 3.09 -1.48 -25.49
CA THR A 178 1.84 -1.98 -26.08
C THR A 178 1.26 -3.15 -25.30
N TYR A 179 1.93 -3.55 -24.19
CA TYR A 179 1.53 -4.71 -23.42
C TYR A 179 0.24 -4.47 -22.66
N SER A 180 -0.60 -5.49 -22.65
CA SER A 180 -1.77 -5.59 -21.79
C SER A 180 -1.38 -6.02 -20.38
N PHE A 181 -2.32 -5.96 -19.44
CA PHE A 181 -2.14 -6.58 -18.11
C PHE A 181 -1.85 -8.07 -18.22
N ARG A 182 -2.47 -8.75 -19.18
CA ARG A 182 -2.25 -10.18 -19.46
C ARG A 182 -0.82 -10.47 -19.88
N ASP A 183 -0.25 -9.61 -20.73
CA ASP A 183 1.13 -9.80 -21.20
C ASP A 183 2.11 -9.70 -20.02
N TRP A 184 1.96 -8.69 -19.16
CA TRP A 184 2.78 -8.53 -17.97
C TRP A 184 2.63 -9.72 -17.00
N MET A 185 1.41 -10.15 -16.74
CA MET A 185 1.13 -11.30 -15.91
C MET A 185 1.82 -12.57 -16.46
N ASN A 186 1.69 -12.83 -17.73
CA ASN A 186 2.29 -14.01 -18.36
C ASN A 186 3.81 -14.00 -18.31
N ILE A 187 4.46 -12.83 -18.42
CA ILE A 187 5.91 -12.71 -18.23
C ILE A 187 6.32 -13.17 -16.82
N CYS A 188 5.60 -12.73 -15.80
CA CYS A 188 5.88 -13.14 -14.42
C CYS A 188 5.59 -14.63 -14.17
N LEU A 189 4.65 -15.22 -14.90
CA LEU A 189 4.22 -16.61 -14.74
C LEU A 189 4.93 -17.62 -15.67
N ILE A 190 5.99 -17.21 -16.38
CA ILE A 190 6.79 -18.15 -17.18
C ILE A 190 7.20 -19.39 -16.38
N PRO A 191 7.63 -19.30 -15.10
CA PRO A 191 7.96 -20.48 -14.31
C PRO A 191 6.74 -21.30 -13.85
N HIS A 192 5.53 -20.78 -14.02
CA HIS A 192 4.28 -21.36 -13.49
C HIS A 192 3.22 -21.59 -14.58
N PRO A 193 3.45 -22.46 -15.59
CA PRO A 193 2.59 -22.57 -16.78
C PRO A 193 1.15 -22.99 -16.47
N TRP A 194 0.94 -23.86 -15.50
CA TRP A 194 -0.41 -24.25 -15.08
C TRP A 194 -1.16 -23.12 -14.38
N SER A 195 -0.48 -22.39 -13.52
CA SER A 195 -1.05 -21.20 -12.88
C SER A 195 -1.37 -20.11 -13.90
N ALA A 196 -0.49 -19.91 -14.89
CA ALA A 196 -0.74 -19.00 -15.99
C ALA A 196 -2.02 -19.36 -16.75
N LEU A 197 -2.24 -20.65 -17.06
CA LEU A 197 -3.46 -21.12 -17.72
C LEU A 197 -4.72 -20.77 -16.90
N PHE A 198 -4.74 -21.12 -15.61
CA PHE A 198 -5.89 -20.88 -14.74
C PHE A 198 -6.13 -19.37 -14.52
N MET A 199 -5.10 -18.57 -14.33
CA MET A 199 -5.23 -17.13 -14.18
C MET A 199 -5.71 -16.45 -15.48
N ASN A 200 -5.24 -16.90 -16.63
CA ASN A 200 -5.71 -16.39 -17.92
C ASN A 200 -7.21 -16.63 -18.15
N ILE A 201 -7.72 -17.78 -17.70
CA ILE A 201 -9.15 -18.09 -17.76
C ILE A 201 -9.93 -17.25 -16.71
N GLY A 202 -9.46 -17.25 -15.46
CA GLY A 202 -10.18 -16.64 -14.34
C GLY A 202 -10.27 -15.12 -14.40
N LEU A 203 -9.21 -14.44 -14.88
CA LEU A 203 -9.16 -12.98 -14.93
C LEU A 203 -9.89 -12.38 -16.14
N GLY A 204 -10.18 -13.19 -17.15
CA GLY A 204 -11.05 -12.83 -18.27
C GLY A 204 -10.62 -11.58 -19.07
N ALA A 205 -11.58 -10.95 -19.74
CA ALA A 205 -11.36 -9.83 -20.64
C ALA A 205 -10.75 -8.55 -20.01
N PRO A 206 -10.95 -8.22 -18.72
CA PRO A 206 -10.27 -7.08 -18.10
C PRO A 206 -8.75 -7.13 -18.21
N ALA A 207 -8.17 -8.34 -18.27
CA ALA A 207 -6.73 -8.56 -18.44
C ALA A 207 -6.19 -8.07 -19.80
N ASP A 208 -7.03 -7.96 -20.81
CA ASP A 208 -6.65 -7.58 -22.20
C ASP A 208 -6.53 -6.07 -22.40
N LYS A 209 -6.87 -5.27 -21.39
CA LYS A 209 -6.67 -3.82 -21.45
C LYS A 209 -5.19 -3.51 -21.52
N GLN A 210 -4.83 -2.59 -22.42
CA GLN A 210 -3.48 -2.05 -22.48
C GLN A 210 -3.16 -1.29 -21.19
N THR A 211 -1.93 -1.44 -20.74
CA THR A 211 -1.40 -0.68 -19.63
C THR A 211 -0.91 0.67 -20.11
N ASP A 212 -1.22 1.74 -19.38
CA ASP A 212 -0.54 3.02 -19.58
C ASP A 212 0.91 2.95 -19.04
N SER A 213 1.74 3.91 -19.47
CA SER A 213 3.15 3.94 -19.12
C SER A 213 3.42 4.00 -17.61
N LEU A 214 2.55 4.61 -16.81
CA LEU A 214 2.67 4.66 -15.37
C LEU A 214 2.26 3.33 -14.73
N ARG A 215 1.18 2.73 -15.21
CA ARG A 215 0.73 1.42 -14.71
C ARG A 215 1.71 0.31 -15.05
N ALA A 216 2.28 0.32 -16.24
CA ALA A 216 3.30 -0.65 -16.63
C ALA A 216 4.51 -0.66 -15.66
N LEU A 217 4.90 0.49 -15.13
CA LEU A 217 5.97 0.61 -14.14
C LEU A 217 5.64 -0.08 -12.80
N TRP A 218 4.35 -0.18 -12.45
CA TRP A 218 3.92 -0.63 -11.12
C TRP A 218 3.27 -2.01 -11.10
N ILE A 219 3.01 -2.63 -12.26
CA ILE A 219 2.18 -3.85 -12.35
C ILE A 219 2.95 -5.15 -12.21
N GLY A 220 4.21 -5.20 -12.10
CA GLY A 220 4.83 -6.49 -11.98
C GLY A 220 6.29 -6.55 -12.36
N MET A 221 6.94 -5.43 -12.34
CA MET A 221 8.38 -5.41 -12.46
C MET A 221 8.98 -4.61 -11.31
N PRO A 222 9.16 -5.23 -10.14
CA PRO A 222 9.98 -4.65 -9.07
C PRO A 222 11.33 -4.18 -9.61
N CYS A 223 11.86 -4.83 -10.64
CA CYS A 223 13.13 -4.49 -11.29
C CYS A 223 13.11 -3.14 -12.05
N LEU A 224 11.97 -2.59 -12.42
CA LEU A 224 11.89 -1.35 -13.20
C LEU A 224 11.58 -0.09 -12.36
N ILE A 225 11.11 -0.27 -11.13
CA ILE A 225 10.73 0.84 -10.23
C ILE A 225 11.96 1.61 -9.74
N ILE A 226 13.11 0.98 -9.70
CA ILE A 226 14.37 1.49 -9.10
C ILE A 226 14.82 2.85 -9.68
N ASN A 227 14.23 3.33 -10.78
CA ASN A 227 14.72 4.54 -11.45
C ASN A 227 13.65 5.61 -11.70
N CYS A 228 12.48 5.56 -11.08
CA CYS A 228 11.33 6.34 -11.51
C CYS A 228 10.93 7.52 -10.62
N VAL A 229 11.46 7.64 -9.42
CA VAL A 229 11.16 8.76 -8.52
C VAL A 229 12.44 9.53 -8.23
N LYS A 230 12.45 10.82 -8.55
CA LYS A 230 13.48 11.78 -8.12
C LYS A 230 12.98 12.57 -6.98
#